data_a2f3c80f7a5cbe8ae16228470c6d38cf
#
_entry.id   a2f3c80f7a5cbe8ae16228470c6d38cf
#
_cell.length_a   1.000
_cell.length_b   1.000
_cell.length_c   1.000
_cell.angle_alpha   90.00
_cell.angle_beta   90.00
_cell.angle_gamma   90.00
#
_symmetry.space_group_name_H-M   'P 1'
#
loop_
_entity.id
_entity.type
_entity.pdbx_description
1 polymer ?
#
loop_
_entity_poly.entity_id
_entity_poly.type
_entity_poly.pdbx_seq_one_letter_code
_entity_poly.pdbx_strand_id
1 'polypeptide(L)'
;MNLPVIPSTFFLTLLMMIGLFFFIRASVKDRTKQIQLVPSENEDVLLKKLHEYFESRAYQLTTVEPEAKQITFKGFVQPSLFLAILLSLLAVVGFFCLALVLFLLFPNANNLLWLLVILSPLAGVFYWRKAGRWEEILLKVVTRQGSQNLVSVTAHRDELIQLQANLSVQTVE
;
A
#
# COMPACT_ATOMS: atom_id res chain seq x y z
N MET A 1 27.67 -4.57 36.22
CA MET A 1 26.98 -4.44 34.91
C MET A 1 27.83 -3.54 34.03
N ASN A 2 28.20 -4.02 32.84
CA ASN A 2 29.11 -3.28 31.97
C ASN A 2 28.39 -2.01 31.45
N LEU A 3 28.81 -0.86 31.94
CA LEU A 3 28.30 0.47 31.57
C LEU A 3 28.13 0.72 30.03
N PRO A 4 28.98 0.16 29.11
CA PRO A 4 28.79 0.38 27.67
C PRO A 4 27.67 -0.44 27.07
N VAL A 5 27.16 -1.50 27.71
CA VAL A 5 26.09 -2.38 27.15
C VAL A 5 24.75 -1.66 27.13
N ILE A 6 24.39 -0.92 28.15
CA ILE A 6 23.07 -0.23 28.23
C ILE A 6 22.93 0.83 27.15
N PRO A 7 23.88 1.76 26.92
CA PRO A 7 23.78 2.72 25.82
C PRO A 7 23.74 2.07 24.45
N SER A 8 24.53 1.02 24.20
CA SER A 8 24.51 0.33 22.91
C SER A 8 23.17 -0.38 22.64
N THR A 9 22.56 -0.99 23.66
CA THR A 9 21.24 -1.58 23.60
C THR A 9 20.18 -0.50 23.34
N PHE A 10 20.29 0.67 23.96
CA PHE A 10 19.40 1.80 23.71
C PHE A 10 19.46 2.25 22.24
N PHE A 11 20.65 2.46 21.69
CA PHE A 11 20.81 2.84 20.29
C PHE A 11 20.26 1.79 19.34
N LEU A 12 20.49 0.50 19.61
CA LEU A 12 19.94 -0.59 18.81
C LEU A 12 18.41 -0.60 18.83
N THR A 13 17.82 -0.48 20.01
CA THR A 13 16.35 -0.43 20.17
C THR A 13 15.76 0.78 19.47
N LEU A 14 16.40 1.95 19.58
CA LEU A 14 15.98 3.17 18.90
C LEU A 14 16.03 2.99 17.36
N LEU A 15 17.10 2.38 16.85
CA LEU A 15 17.25 2.10 15.43
C LEU A 15 16.15 1.14 14.93
N MET A 16 15.81 0.11 15.71
CA MET A 16 14.71 -0.80 15.39
C MET A 16 13.35 -0.08 15.38
N MET A 17 13.11 0.84 16.33
CA MET A 17 11.87 1.64 16.35
C MET A 17 11.76 2.56 15.12
N ILE A 18 12.87 3.19 14.73
CA ILE A 18 12.93 3.98 13.48
C ILE A 18 12.63 3.08 12.27
N GLY A 19 13.23 1.89 12.22
CA GLY A 19 12.95 0.90 11.17
C GLY A 19 11.46 0.50 11.11
N LEU A 20 10.85 0.24 12.28
CA LEU A 20 9.42 -0.06 12.37
C LEU A 20 8.56 1.11 11.86
N PHE A 21 8.89 2.34 12.22
CA PHE A 21 8.19 3.54 11.72
C PHE A 21 8.24 3.63 10.19
N PHE A 22 9.42 3.44 9.59
CA PHE A 22 9.55 3.44 8.13
C PHE A 22 8.82 2.26 7.47
N PHE A 23 8.81 1.09 8.11
CA PHE A 23 8.07 -0.07 7.63
C PHE A 23 6.55 0.19 7.61
N ILE A 24 5.99 0.75 8.69
CA ILE A 24 4.58 1.14 8.74
C ILE A 24 4.26 2.15 7.65
N ARG A 25 5.11 3.17 7.47
CA ARG A 25 4.94 4.18 6.42
C ARG A 25 5.03 3.59 5.01
N ALA A 26 5.92 2.63 4.79
CA ALA A 26 6.05 1.95 3.50
C ALA A 26 4.85 1.06 3.16
N SER A 27 4.21 0.47 4.19
CA SER A 27 3.04 -0.40 4.04
C SER A 27 1.78 0.33 3.56
N VAL A 28 1.73 1.66 3.71
CA VAL A 28 0.58 2.48 3.28
C VAL A 28 0.91 3.36 2.07
N LYS A 29 2.08 3.17 1.43
CA LYS A 29 2.50 3.98 0.29
C LYS A 29 1.69 3.62 -0.96
N ASP A 30 1.12 4.63 -1.59
CA ASP A 30 0.51 4.49 -2.91
C ASP A 30 1.56 4.24 -4.00
N ARG A 31 1.28 3.29 -4.90
CA ARG A 31 2.18 2.86 -5.98
C ARG A 31 1.41 2.75 -7.29
N THR A 32 0.85 3.86 -7.75
CA THR A 32 0.20 3.93 -9.05
C THR A 32 1.23 3.79 -10.17
N LYS A 33 0.92 2.97 -11.18
CA LYS A 33 1.71 2.76 -12.39
C LYS A 33 0.81 2.78 -13.61
N GLN A 34 1.42 3.01 -14.76
CA GLN A 34 0.79 2.95 -16.06
C GLN A 34 1.43 1.84 -16.88
N ILE A 35 0.60 1.03 -17.53
CA ILE A 35 1.02 0.03 -18.51
C ILE A 35 0.29 0.25 -19.83
N GLN A 36 0.87 -0.18 -20.94
CA GLN A 36 0.23 -0.16 -22.24
C GLN A 36 -0.04 -1.59 -22.69
N LEU A 37 -1.29 -1.84 -23.01
CA LEU A 37 -1.76 -3.14 -23.49
C LEU A 37 -1.94 -3.08 -25.00
N VAL A 38 -1.43 -4.10 -25.68
CA VAL A 38 -1.68 -4.29 -27.12
C VAL A 38 -2.92 -5.17 -27.26
N PRO A 39 -3.98 -4.70 -27.91
CA PRO A 39 -5.13 -5.55 -28.20
C PRO A 39 -4.70 -6.68 -29.12
N SER A 40 -4.84 -7.93 -28.70
CA SER A 40 -4.67 -9.10 -29.57
C SER A 40 -5.89 -9.33 -30.48
N GLU A 41 -7.00 -8.74 -30.11
CA GLU A 41 -8.30 -8.74 -30.78
C GLU A 41 -8.75 -7.28 -31.02
N ASN A 42 -10.02 -7.10 -31.45
CA ASN A 42 -10.57 -5.76 -31.62
C ASN A 42 -10.55 -4.99 -30.29
N GLU A 43 -10.26 -3.67 -30.35
CA GLU A 43 -10.20 -2.75 -29.19
C GLU A 43 -11.44 -2.85 -28.30
N ASP A 44 -12.63 -2.91 -28.90
CA ASP A 44 -13.91 -3.00 -28.19
C ASP A 44 -14.01 -4.27 -27.34
N VAL A 45 -13.45 -5.39 -27.84
CA VAL A 45 -13.43 -6.68 -27.11
C VAL A 45 -12.51 -6.58 -25.89
N LEU A 46 -11.35 -5.95 -26.05
CA LEU A 46 -10.42 -5.74 -24.93
C LEU A 46 -11.03 -4.81 -23.87
N LEU A 47 -11.65 -3.69 -24.29
CA LEU A 47 -12.31 -2.77 -23.37
C LEU A 47 -13.44 -3.46 -22.60
N LYS A 48 -14.22 -4.31 -23.25
CA LYS A 48 -15.28 -5.09 -22.60
C LYS A 48 -14.70 -6.08 -21.58
N LYS A 49 -13.65 -6.82 -21.92
CA LYS A 49 -12.95 -7.73 -21.00
C LYS A 49 -12.38 -6.99 -19.78
N LEU A 50 -11.81 -5.80 -19.99
CA LEU A 50 -11.30 -4.95 -18.92
C LEU A 50 -12.43 -4.45 -18.02
N HIS A 51 -13.55 -4.04 -18.60
CA HIS A 51 -14.72 -3.60 -17.86
C HIS A 51 -15.26 -4.73 -16.97
N GLU A 52 -15.52 -5.91 -17.52
CA GLU A 52 -15.98 -7.09 -16.78
C GLU A 52 -15.00 -7.50 -15.68
N TYR A 53 -13.68 -7.42 -15.96
CA TYR A 53 -12.64 -7.69 -14.96
C TYR A 53 -12.72 -6.72 -13.80
N PHE A 54 -12.75 -5.41 -14.03
CA PHE A 54 -12.77 -4.42 -12.94
C PHE A 54 -14.09 -4.42 -12.17
N GLU A 55 -15.22 -4.67 -12.83
CA GLU A 55 -16.50 -4.87 -12.13
C GLU A 55 -16.47 -6.08 -11.20
N SER A 56 -15.89 -7.21 -11.65
CA SER A 56 -15.74 -8.41 -10.82
C SER A 56 -14.86 -8.17 -9.58
N ARG A 57 -14.02 -7.15 -9.62
CA ARG A 57 -13.13 -6.71 -8.53
C ARG A 57 -13.73 -5.60 -7.66
N ALA A 58 -15.04 -5.36 -7.77
CA ALA A 58 -15.77 -4.33 -7.04
C ALA A 58 -15.37 -2.87 -7.36
N TYR A 59 -14.74 -2.63 -8.51
CA TYR A 59 -14.59 -1.29 -9.05
C TYR A 59 -15.89 -0.89 -9.80
N GLN A 60 -16.31 0.33 -9.58
CA GLN A 60 -17.51 0.89 -10.20
C GLN A 60 -17.13 1.91 -11.27
N LEU A 61 -17.82 1.87 -12.40
CA LEU A 61 -17.68 2.87 -13.44
C LEU A 61 -18.14 4.22 -12.90
N THR A 62 -17.26 5.22 -12.95
CA THR A 62 -17.56 6.55 -12.42
C THR A 62 -17.74 7.58 -13.53
N THR A 63 -16.86 7.59 -14.53
CA THR A 63 -16.86 8.59 -15.59
C THR A 63 -16.48 7.95 -16.92
N VAL A 64 -17.20 8.31 -17.96
CA VAL A 64 -16.87 7.99 -19.34
C VAL A 64 -16.71 9.31 -20.09
N GLU A 65 -15.52 9.58 -20.61
CA GLU A 65 -15.20 10.77 -21.40
C GLU A 65 -14.98 10.37 -22.87
N PRO A 66 -16.03 10.42 -23.71
CA PRO A 66 -15.94 9.96 -25.09
C PRO A 66 -14.96 10.77 -25.94
N GLU A 67 -14.84 12.08 -25.67
CA GLU A 67 -13.92 12.96 -26.39
C GLU A 67 -12.46 12.62 -26.11
N ALA A 68 -12.14 12.27 -24.86
CA ALA A 68 -10.80 11.85 -24.44
C ALA A 68 -10.55 10.35 -24.62
N LYS A 69 -11.55 9.57 -25.07
CA LYS A 69 -11.53 8.10 -25.11
C LYS A 69 -11.03 7.49 -23.80
N GLN A 70 -11.58 7.99 -22.68
CA GLN A 70 -11.15 7.67 -21.35
C GLN A 70 -12.30 7.14 -20.52
N ILE A 71 -12.03 6.07 -19.76
CA ILE A 71 -12.98 5.44 -18.83
C ILE A 71 -12.31 5.40 -17.45
N THR A 72 -13.01 5.88 -16.43
CA THR A 72 -12.50 5.90 -15.04
C THR A 72 -13.37 5.01 -14.18
N PHE A 73 -12.72 4.08 -13.49
CA PHE A 73 -13.33 3.26 -12.45
C PHE A 73 -12.81 3.70 -11.08
N LYS A 74 -13.66 3.56 -10.05
CA LYS A 74 -13.30 3.79 -8.66
C LYS A 74 -13.68 2.59 -7.82
N GLY A 75 -12.77 2.17 -6.94
CA GLY A 75 -13.00 1.10 -5.97
C GLY A 75 -12.45 1.47 -4.62
N PHE A 76 -13.08 0.97 -3.56
CA PHE A 76 -12.56 1.15 -2.20
C PHE A 76 -11.75 -0.08 -1.80
N VAL A 77 -10.44 0.13 -1.57
CA VAL A 77 -9.55 -0.91 -1.05
C VAL A 77 -9.62 -0.93 0.46
N GLN A 78 -10.07 -2.06 1.00
CA GLN A 78 -10.16 -2.25 2.44
C GLN A 78 -8.78 -2.54 3.05
N PRO A 79 -8.47 -1.96 4.22
CA PRO A 79 -7.25 -2.28 4.95
C PRO A 79 -7.25 -3.74 5.42
N SER A 80 -6.08 -4.37 5.43
CA SER A 80 -5.93 -5.72 5.95
C SER A 80 -5.97 -5.75 7.47
N LEU A 81 -6.96 -6.44 8.05
CA LEU A 81 -7.05 -6.63 9.51
C LEU A 81 -5.82 -7.37 10.05
N PHE A 82 -5.34 -8.39 9.32
CA PHE A 82 -4.14 -9.12 9.70
C PHE A 82 -2.93 -8.20 9.83
N LEU A 83 -2.71 -7.32 8.85
CA LEU A 83 -1.58 -6.41 8.86
C LEU A 83 -1.73 -5.34 9.97
N ALA A 84 -2.93 -4.86 10.23
CA ALA A 84 -3.20 -3.94 11.35
C ALA A 84 -2.83 -4.57 12.71
N ILE A 85 -3.25 -5.81 12.94
CA ILE A 85 -2.92 -6.56 14.17
C ILE A 85 -1.41 -6.82 14.25
N LEU A 86 -0.80 -7.28 13.17
CA LEU A 86 0.64 -7.54 13.12
C LEU A 86 1.46 -6.31 13.45
N LEU A 87 1.14 -5.15 12.85
CA LEU A 87 1.82 -3.89 13.12
C LEU A 87 1.63 -3.42 14.56
N SER A 88 0.43 -3.62 15.12
CA SER A 88 0.16 -3.32 16.53
C SER A 88 1.02 -4.18 17.46
N LEU A 89 1.09 -5.49 17.21
CA LEU A 89 1.91 -6.41 18.00
C LEU A 89 3.41 -6.06 17.92
N LEU A 90 3.91 -5.77 16.72
CA LEU A 90 5.30 -5.32 16.55
C LEU A 90 5.58 -4.02 17.30
N ALA A 91 4.62 -3.09 17.29
CA ALA A 91 4.73 -1.85 18.06
C ALA A 91 4.73 -2.10 19.59
N VAL A 92 3.86 -3.02 20.08
CA VAL A 92 3.86 -3.43 21.51
C VAL A 92 5.23 -3.94 21.91
N VAL A 93 5.79 -4.89 21.17
CA VAL A 93 7.12 -5.46 21.45
C VAL A 93 8.20 -4.38 21.41
N GLY A 94 8.20 -3.52 20.38
CA GLY A 94 9.19 -2.45 20.25
C GLY A 94 9.13 -1.43 21.39
N PHE A 95 7.94 -0.93 21.73
CA PHE A 95 7.75 0.00 22.85
C PHE A 95 8.05 -0.64 24.21
N PHE A 96 7.72 -1.92 24.39
CA PHE A 96 8.06 -2.65 25.59
C PHE A 96 9.58 -2.78 25.76
N CYS A 97 10.31 -3.17 24.71
CA CYS A 97 11.77 -3.22 24.75
C CYS A 97 12.37 -1.84 25.04
N LEU A 98 11.85 -0.79 24.40
CA LEU A 98 12.30 0.58 24.65
C LEU A 98 12.04 1.00 26.11
N ALA A 99 10.86 0.70 26.64
CA ALA A 99 10.50 1.00 28.03
C ALA A 99 11.44 0.30 29.02
N LEU A 100 11.78 -0.98 28.79
CA LEU A 100 12.75 -1.70 29.63
C LEU A 100 14.13 -1.05 29.63
N VAL A 101 14.64 -0.67 28.48
CA VAL A 101 15.95 -0.02 28.35
C VAL A 101 15.96 1.36 29.04
N LEU A 102 14.89 2.14 28.83
CA LEU A 102 14.74 3.44 29.48
C LEU A 102 14.58 3.31 30.99
N PHE A 103 13.90 2.26 31.48
CA PHE A 103 13.82 1.97 32.92
C PHE A 103 15.20 1.73 33.55
N LEU A 104 16.10 1.04 32.84
CA LEU A 104 17.47 0.82 33.30
C LEU A 104 18.29 2.10 33.29
N LEU A 105 18.03 3.03 32.36
CA LEU A 105 18.73 4.33 32.28
C LEU A 105 18.17 5.36 33.27
N PHE A 106 16.85 5.36 33.48
CA PHE A 106 16.12 6.36 34.26
C PHE A 106 15.18 5.71 35.29
N PRO A 107 15.68 5.15 36.39
CA PRO A 107 14.88 4.43 37.38
C PRO A 107 13.72 5.24 37.99
N ASN A 108 13.88 6.57 38.04
CA ASN A 108 12.91 7.49 38.65
C ASN A 108 11.71 7.80 37.72
N ALA A 109 11.75 7.40 36.40
CA ALA A 109 10.74 7.69 35.42
C ALA A 109 9.74 6.51 35.18
N ASN A 110 9.69 5.57 36.12
CA ASN A 110 9.00 4.28 35.97
C ASN A 110 7.53 4.43 35.45
N ASN A 111 6.72 5.28 36.05
CA ASN A 111 5.30 5.41 35.65
C ASN A 111 5.13 6.01 34.25
N LEU A 112 6.05 6.85 33.79
CA LEU A 112 6.01 7.46 32.47
C LEU A 112 6.35 6.46 31.38
N LEU A 113 7.19 5.46 31.67
CA LEU A 113 7.64 4.48 30.69
C LEU A 113 6.52 3.53 30.24
N TRP A 114 5.59 3.20 31.14
CA TRP A 114 4.41 2.39 30.79
C TRP A 114 3.48 3.09 29.81
N LEU A 115 3.47 4.42 29.79
CA LEU A 115 2.69 5.19 28.82
C LEU A 115 3.13 4.89 27.38
N LEU A 116 4.40 4.59 27.15
CA LEU A 116 4.91 4.20 25.83
C LEU A 116 4.23 2.94 25.31
N VAL A 117 4.06 1.94 26.17
CA VAL A 117 3.42 0.67 25.79
C VAL A 117 1.94 0.89 25.46
N ILE A 118 1.25 1.77 26.20
CA ILE A 118 -0.16 2.12 25.97
C ILE A 118 -0.35 2.82 24.63
N LEU A 119 0.67 3.50 24.10
CA LEU A 119 0.61 4.16 22.77
C LEU A 119 0.75 3.18 21.60
N SER A 120 1.17 1.94 21.85
CA SER A 120 1.46 0.97 20.79
C SER A 120 0.28 0.67 19.84
N PRO A 121 -1.00 0.61 20.27
CA PRO A 121 -2.13 0.38 19.37
C PRO A 121 -2.30 1.47 18.32
N LEU A 122 -1.72 2.67 18.55
CA LEU A 122 -1.78 3.76 17.57
C LEU A 122 -1.12 3.38 16.24
N ALA A 123 -0.17 2.46 16.23
CA ALA A 123 0.45 1.97 15.00
C ALA A 123 -0.59 1.26 14.09
N GLY A 124 -1.43 0.39 14.67
CA GLY A 124 -2.51 -0.27 13.94
C GLY A 124 -3.61 0.69 13.51
N VAL A 125 -3.98 1.64 14.37
CA VAL A 125 -4.97 2.68 14.03
C VAL A 125 -4.45 3.56 12.90
N PHE A 126 -3.20 3.96 12.92
CA PHE A 126 -2.57 4.74 11.85
C PHE A 126 -2.59 3.97 10.53
N TYR A 127 -2.18 2.69 10.56
CA TYR A 127 -2.25 1.83 9.39
C TYR A 127 -3.69 1.74 8.85
N TRP A 128 -4.66 1.43 9.73
CA TRP A 128 -6.07 1.25 9.35
C TRP A 128 -6.64 2.49 8.65
N ARG A 129 -6.36 3.67 9.19
CA ARG A 129 -6.82 4.94 8.62
C ARG A 129 -6.16 5.31 7.30
N LYS A 130 -4.91 4.88 7.09
CA LYS A 130 -4.12 5.24 5.91
C LYS A 130 -4.19 4.20 4.80
N ALA A 131 -4.38 2.93 5.13
CA ALA A 131 -4.45 1.84 4.16
C ALA A 131 -5.81 1.75 3.47
N GLY A 132 -6.91 2.12 4.17
CA GLY A 132 -8.22 2.28 3.54
C GLY A 132 -8.22 3.51 2.63
N ARG A 133 -8.37 3.30 1.32
CA ARG A 133 -8.33 4.37 0.33
C ARG A 133 -9.20 4.06 -0.87
N TRP A 134 -9.66 5.12 -1.52
CA TRP A 134 -10.24 5.02 -2.85
C TRP A 134 -9.13 4.92 -3.88
N GLU A 135 -9.17 3.89 -4.71
CA GLU A 135 -8.29 3.74 -5.86
C GLU A 135 -9.06 4.06 -7.14
N GLU A 136 -8.38 4.75 -8.04
CA GLU A 136 -8.90 5.07 -9.37
C GLU A 136 -8.12 4.27 -10.40
N ILE A 137 -8.88 3.67 -11.33
CA ILE A 137 -8.33 3.00 -12.51
C ILE A 137 -8.74 3.82 -13.72
N LEU A 138 -7.75 4.17 -14.51
CA LEU A 138 -7.93 4.97 -15.69
C LEU A 138 -7.59 4.15 -16.92
N LEU A 139 -8.57 3.90 -17.76
CA LEU A 139 -8.41 3.29 -19.09
C LEU A 139 -8.43 4.40 -20.12
N LYS A 140 -7.40 4.48 -20.95
CA LYS A 140 -7.31 5.44 -22.05
C LYS A 140 -6.89 4.75 -23.33
N VAL A 141 -7.65 4.95 -24.40
CA VAL A 141 -7.25 4.50 -25.73
C VAL A 141 -6.29 5.51 -26.33
N VAL A 142 -5.08 5.04 -26.66
CA VAL A 142 -4.03 5.85 -27.28
C VAL A 142 -3.80 5.35 -28.71
N THR A 143 -4.08 6.16 -29.68
CA THR A 143 -3.78 5.82 -31.07
C THR A 143 -2.30 6.06 -31.34
N ARG A 144 -1.55 5.01 -31.66
CA ARG A 144 -0.14 5.11 -32.07
C ARG A 144 -0.07 5.36 -33.58
N GLN A 145 0.87 6.21 -34.01
CA GLN A 145 1.17 6.39 -35.43
C GLN A 145 1.63 5.05 -36.01
N GLY A 146 0.78 4.40 -36.81
CA GLY A 146 1.10 3.10 -37.42
C GLY A 146 0.01 2.03 -37.29
N SER A 147 -1.27 2.39 -37.13
CA SER A 147 -2.45 1.48 -37.29
C SER A 147 -2.80 0.56 -36.12
N GLN A 148 -2.09 0.53 -34.99
CA GLN A 148 -2.54 -0.22 -33.83
C GLN A 148 -2.89 0.72 -32.68
N ASN A 149 -4.16 0.64 -32.23
CA ASN A 149 -4.58 1.33 -31.01
C ASN A 149 -4.02 0.59 -29.80
N LEU A 150 -3.50 1.34 -28.82
CA LEU A 150 -3.03 0.83 -27.54
C LEU A 150 -4.03 1.23 -26.45
N VAL A 151 -4.26 0.33 -25.51
CA VAL A 151 -5.05 0.64 -24.31
C VAL A 151 -4.08 0.89 -23.15
N SER A 152 -4.03 2.15 -22.72
CA SER A 152 -3.25 2.54 -21.54
C SER A 152 -4.09 2.32 -20.30
N VAL A 153 -3.55 1.54 -19.35
CA VAL A 153 -4.18 1.26 -18.05
C VAL A 153 -3.32 1.86 -16.96
N THR A 154 -3.87 2.80 -16.23
CA THR A 154 -3.25 3.40 -15.04
C THR A 154 -3.99 2.90 -13.81
N ALA A 155 -3.31 2.17 -12.94
CA ALA A 155 -3.87 1.61 -11.72
C ALA A 155 -2.78 1.37 -10.66
N HIS A 156 -3.18 0.91 -9.48
CA HIS A 156 -2.21 0.47 -8.48
C HIS A 156 -1.38 -0.71 -8.99
N ARG A 157 -0.07 -0.73 -8.68
CA ARG A 157 0.88 -1.73 -9.16
C ARG A 157 0.40 -3.16 -8.97
N ASP A 158 -0.14 -3.48 -7.81
CA ASP A 158 -0.54 -4.85 -7.47
C ASP A 158 -1.77 -5.28 -8.28
N GLU A 159 -2.68 -4.35 -8.59
CA GLU A 159 -3.81 -4.58 -9.49
C GLU A 159 -3.35 -4.84 -10.93
N LEU A 160 -2.35 -4.10 -11.40
CA LEU A 160 -1.78 -4.32 -12.73
C LEU A 160 -1.09 -5.69 -12.87
N ILE A 161 -0.41 -6.15 -11.82
CA ILE A 161 0.19 -7.50 -11.80
C ILE A 161 -0.90 -8.58 -11.90
N GLN A 162 -2.00 -8.43 -11.17
CA GLN A 162 -3.13 -9.36 -11.23
C GLN A 162 -3.85 -9.30 -12.57
N LEU A 163 -4.02 -8.11 -13.13
CA LEU A 163 -4.58 -7.91 -14.47
C LEU A 163 -3.79 -8.68 -15.53
N GLN A 164 -2.47 -8.51 -15.52
CA GLN A 164 -1.57 -9.21 -16.46
C GLN A 164 -1.63 -10.73 -16.32
N ALA A 165 -1.70 -11.23 -15.08
CA ALA A 165 -1.79 -12.66 -14.80
C ALA A 165 -3.12 -13.26 -15.29
N ASN A 166 -4.24 -12.52 -15.17
CA ASN A 166 -5.56 -13.03 -15.52
C ASN A 166 -5.92 -12.88 -17.01
N LEU A 167 -5.49 -11.82 -17.66
CA LEU A 167 -5.88 -11.54 -19.05
C LEU A 167 -4.85 -12.00 -20.09
N SER A 168 -3.67 -12.49 -19.69
CA SER A 168 -2.59 -12.93 -20.59
C SER A 168 -2.29 -11.95 -21.72
N VAL A 169 -2.40 -10.64 -21.45
CA VAL A 169 -2.28 -9.58 -22.44
C VAL A 169 -0.81 -9.18 -22.62
N GLN A 170 -0.40 -8.96 -23.86
CA GLN A 170 0.95 -8.46 -24.14
C GLN A 170 1.06 -7.00 -23.71
N THR A 171 2.07 -6.70 -22.91
CA THR A 171 2.40 -5.34 -22.47
C THR A 171 3.59 -4.81 -23.26
N VAL A 172 3.52 -3.54 -23.63
CA VAL A 172 4.65 -2.77 -24.15
C VAL A 172 5.13 -1.85 -23.04
N GLU A 173 6.40 -1.97 -22.65
CA GLU A 173 7.05 -1.02 -21.74
C GLU A 173 7.40 0.29 -22.46
#